data_6c86c4f15a1fbc9e587bee2f9d7f0692
#
_entry.id   6c86c4f15a1fbc9e587bee2f9d7f0692
#
_cell.length_a   1.000
_cell.length_b   1.000
_cell.length_c   1.000
_cell.angle_alpha   90.00
_cell.angle_beta   90.00
_cell.angle_gamma   90.00
#
_symmetry.space_group_name_H-M   'P 1'
#
loop_
_entity.id
_entity.type
_entity.pdbx_description
1 polymer ?
#
loop_
_entity_poly.entity_id
_entity_poly.type
_entity_poly.pdbx_seq_one_letter_code
_entity_poly.pdbx_strand_id
1 'polypeptide(L)'
;MMRKTDIVIIGSGASALQTAKILAEKFQVDIVTKNHLKNGSSYKAQGGIAAVTSDEDSIQLHVQDTLSAGVYHHQPDNVHTLVEEGKKTVHQLIKENFQADRALDGSISLGLEGAHSRPRIIHAGGDATGQALVNYLLDSLPEKVTIHEYELAYELLLNEDGECIGVKTKSKEGKTTTYLASYVIIATGGAGALYEYTSNCPDSFGDGIALSYIAGAEIADMEFVQFHPSLIYKDGQTHGLVSEAVRGAGGFFADEEGNRLMEGVHPLGDLAPRHVTAYEMYKHRAKGREVYIDISNIEHFEEKFPTITNICKEQGIDLSKQRIPIAPGSHFLMGGIISDVYGRTSIPRLLAVGETACTGVHGANRLASNSLLECITFGKLMAENLLCNGTRQHNFTRISNEKKLVNLPTLMDPKTLQKEMFRNAGIVREKQGLSELLAKLPSYRDIAAVDLDAMDRSAIEQLFMHITASLIVQGALIREESRGSHIRSDFPSMKEDWNNKWIVFKQRNYHVRDGLYEQHQIAGNVETVFQ
;
A
#
# COMPACT_ATOMS: atom_id res chain seq x y z
N MET A 1 -18.60 15.05 19.45
CA MET A 1 -19.21 16.03 18.52
C MET A 1 -19.83 15.26 17.36
N MET A 2 -20.94 15.74 16.75
CA MET A 2 -21.56 15.10 15.59
C MET A 2 -21.51 16.06 14.41
N ARG A 3 -21.10 15.55 13.23
CA ARG A 3 -21.06 16.27 11.95
C ARG A 3 -21.85 15.49 10.91
N LYS A 4 -22.45 16.18 9.96
CA LYS A 4 -23.13 15.58 8.79
C LYS A 4 -22.51 16.13 7.54
N THR A 5 -22.21 15.24 6.60
CA THR A 5 -21.62 15.57 5.31
C THR A 5 -22.12 14.61 4.25
N ASP A 6 -21.88 14.87 2.97
CA ASP A 6 -22.26 13.91 1.92
C ASP A 6 -21.29 12.73 1.89
N ILE A 7 -19.98 13.02 2.00
CA ILE A 7 -18.92 12.01 1.86
C ILE A 7 -17.82 12.27 2.90
N VAL A 8 -17.38 11.21 3.57
CA VAL A 8 -16.17 11.20 4.40
C VAL A 8 -15.11 10.35 3.74
N ILE A 9 -13.90 10.91 3.59
CA ILE A 9 -12.71 10.19 3.10
C ILE A 9 -11.72 10.06 4.25
N ILE A 10 -11.30 8.84 4.55
CA ILE A 10 -10.33 8.52 5.60
C ILE A 10 -8.96 8.32 4.96
N GLY A 11 -8.05 9.25 5.21
CA GLY A 11 -6.72 9.33 4.59
C GLY A 11 -6.55 10.58 3.72
N SER A 12 -5.29 10.99 3.50
CA SER A 12 -4.93 12.20 2.75
C SER A 12 -3.88 11.95 1.66
N GLY A 13 -3.74 10.70 1.22
CA GLY A 13 -2.85 10.31 0.11
C GLY A 13 -3.37 10.72 -1.28
N ALA A 14 -2.62 10.41 -2.32
CA ALA A 14 -2.95 10.77 -3.70
C ALA A 14 -4.35 10.29 -4.12
N SER A 15 -4.75 9.06 -3.73
CA SER A 15 -6.09 8.53 -4.04
C SER A 15 -7.21 9.33 -3.35
N ALA A 16 -7.03 9.69 -2.08
CA ALA A 16 -8.00 10.51 -1.34
C ALA A 16 -8.18 11.88 -1.98
N LEU A 17 -7.07 12.56 -2.30
CA LEU A 17 -7.09 13.91 -2.87
C LEU A 17 -7.67 13.93 -4.29
N GLN A 18 -7.30 12.95 -5.13
CA GLN A 18 -7.84 12.81 -6.48
C GLN A 18 -9.36 12.58 -6.45
N THR A 19 -9.81 11.71 -5.54
CA THR A 19 -11.24 11.42 -5.36
C THR A 19 -11.99 12.66 -4.84
N ALA A 20 -11.44 13.34 -3.82
CA ALA A 20 -12.05 14.53 -3.23
C ALA A 20 -12.18 15.67 -4.24
N LYS A 21 -11.12 15.92 -5.04
CA LYS A 21 -11.11 16.95 -6.10
C LYS A 21 -12.34 16.81 -7.02
N ILE A 22 -12.63 15.61 -7.47
CA ILE A 22 -13.72 15.34 -8.41
C ILE A 22 -15.08 15.34 -7.70
N LEU A 23 -15.20 14.66 -6.55
CA LEU A 23 -16.48 14.59 -5.82
C LEU A 23 -16.98 15.96 -5.36
N ALA A 24 -16.08 16.88 -5.03
CA ALA A 24 -16.42 18.21 -4.55
C ALA A 24 -17.06 19.11 -5.63
N GLU A 25 -17.10 18.68 -6.89
CA GLU A 25 -17.93 19.35 -7.91
C GLU A 25 -19.41 19.39 -7.48
N LYS A 26 -19.89 18.31 -6.85
CA LYS A 26 -21.31 18.16 -6.47
C LYS A 26 -21.54 18.04 -4.97
N PHE A 27 -20.64 17.38 -4.25
CA PHE A 27 -20.83 16.96 -2.85
C PHE A 27 -19.98 17.78 -1.88
N GLN A 28 -20.45 17.87 -0.62
CA GLN A 28 -19.61 18.27 0.51
C GLN A 28 -18.74 17.09 0.91
N VAL A 29 -17.42 17.30 0.96
CA VAL A 29 -16.44 16.24 1.26
C VAL A 29 -15.62 16.61 2.49
N ASP A 30 -15.62 15.74 3.50
CA ASP A 30 -14.74 15.84 4.66
C ASP A 30 -13.63 14.81 4.52
N ILE A 31 -12.38 15.27 4.50
CA ILE A 31 -11.17 14.41 4.57
C ILE A 31 -10.73 14.36 6.02
N VAL A 32 -10.61 13.16 6.57
CA VAL A 32 -10.11 12.92 7.92
C VAL A 32 -8.76 12.22 7.84
N THR A 33 -7.73 12.80 8.44
CA THR A 33 -6.38 12.20 8.47
C THR A 33 -5.82 12.17 9.89
N LYS A 34 -5.20 11.04 10.25
CA LYS A 34 -4.64 10.83 11.59
C LYS A 34 -3.44 11.71 11.93
N ASN A 35 -2.77 12.24 10.92
CA ASN A 35 -1.60 13.12 11.04
C ASN A 35 -1.68 14.31 10.09
N HIS A 36 -0.55 15.05 9.97
CA HIS A 36 -0.43 16.12 8.99
C HIS A 36 -0.61 15.57 7.57
N LEU A 37 -1.36 16.27 6.73
CA LEU A 37 -1.78 15.82 5.39
C LEU A 37 -0.60 15.51 4.44
N LYS A 38 0.55 16.16 4.60
CA LYS A 38 1.77 15.91 3.81
C LYS A 38 2.69 14.83 4.41
N ASN A 39 2.27 14.11 5.44
CA ASN A 39 3.06 13.06 6.08
C ASN A 39 2.68 11.63 5.60
N GLY A 40 2.29 11.47 4.35
CA GLY A 40 1.89 10.18 3.78
C GLY A 40 2.94 9.58 2.83
N SER A 41 2.84 8.26 2.57
CA SER A 41 3.71 7.56 1.62
C SER A 41 3.59 8.12 0.20
N SER A 42 2.41 8.61 -0.21
CA SER A 42 2.23 9.28 -1.50
C SER A 42 3.10 10.54 -1.64
N TYR A 43 3.20 11.36 -0.57
CA TYR A 43 4.04 12.58 -0.59
C TYR A 43 5.53 12.25 -0.67
N LYS A 44 5.96 11.14 -0.06
CA LYS A 44 7.36 10.68 -0.03
C LYS A 44 7.73 9.80 -1.23
N ALA A 45 6.82 9.52 -2.15
CA ALA A 45 7.09 8.64 -3.28
C ALA A 45 8.12 9.27 -4.23
N GLN A 46 9.27 8.60 -4.37
CA GLN A 46 10.39 9.02 -5.21
C GLN A 46 10.25 8.52 -6.66
N GLY A 47 9.55 7.40 -6.87
CA GLY A 47 9.29 6.84 -8.20
C GLY A 47 8.35 7.70 -9.02
N GLY A 48 7.95 7.21 -10.19
CA GLY A 48 7.09 7.95 -11.11
C GLY A 48 5.67 7.41 -11.19
N ILE A 49 4.99 7.80 -12.25
CA ILE A 49 3.67 7.31 -12.66
C ILE A 49 3.87 6.53 -13.96
N ALA A 50 3.56 5.22 -13.95
CA ALA A 50 3.66 4.39 -15.14
C ALA A 50 2.47 4.67 -16.07
N ALA A 51 2.72 5.16 -17.29
CA ALA A 51 1.66 5.40 -18.26
C ALA A 51 2.16 5.31 -19.70
N VAL A 52 1.31 4.77 -20.59
CA VAL A 52 1.58 4.70 -22.02
C VAL A 52 1.41 6.08 -22.66
N THR A 53 2.52 6.75 -22.94
CA THR A 53 2.52 8.11 -23.53
C THR A 53 3.36 8.23 -24.80
N SER A 54 4.19 7.22 -25.11
CA SER A 54 5.03 7.13 -26.30
C SER A 54 4.39 6.25 -27.37
N ASP A 55 4.65 6.52 -28.65
CA ASP A 55 4.23 5.68 -29.79
C ASP A 55 4.99 4.34 -29.84
N GLU A 56 6.14 4.24 -29.16
CA GLU A 56 6.92 3.00 -29.05
C GLU A 56 6.39 2.04 -27.98
N ASP A 57 5.40 2.47 -27.19
CA ASP A 57 4.77 1.69 -26.12
C ASP A 57 3.29 1.42 -26.45
N SER A 58 2.69 0.43 -25.78
CA SER A 58 1.29 0.08 -25.95
C SER A 58 0.63 -0.36 -24.65
N ILE A 59 -0.71 -0.27 -24.63
CA ILE A 59 -1.53 -0.79 -23.51
C ILE A 59 -1.21 -2.27 -23.28
N GLN A 60 -1.08 -3.06 -24.33
CA GLN A 60 -0.80 -4.49 -24.27
C GLN A 60 0.56 -4.79 -23.63
N LEU A 61 1.59 -4.02 -23.97
CA LEU A 61 2.93 -4.17 -23.36
C LEU A 61 2.90 -3.82 -21.87
N HIS A 62 2.23 -2.74 -21.48
CA HIS A 62 2.12 -2.37 -20.06
C HIS A 62 1.29 -3.39 -19.27
N VAL A 63 0.18 -3.90 -19.84
CA VAL A 63 -0.61 -4.99 -19.24
C VAL A 63 0.26 -6.24 -19.08
N GLN A 64 1.01 -6.64 -20.11
CA GLN A 64 1.88 -7.84 -20.05
C GLN A 64 2.98 -7.70 -18.99
N ASP A 65 3.62 -6.53 -18.91
CA ASP A 65 4.64 -6.24 -17.87
C ASP A 65 4.03 -6.34 -16.47
N THR A 66 2.80 -5.81 -16.29
CA THR A 66 2.07 -5.88 -15.01
C THR A 66 1.76 -7.31 -14.61
N LEU A 67 1.21 -8.11 -15.54
CA LEU A 67 0.87 -9.51 -15.30
C LEU A 67 2.12 -10.35 -14.98
N SER A 68 3.19 -10.14 -15.74
CA SER A 68 4.46 -10.83 -15.54
C SER A 68 5.09 -10.50 -14.19
N ALA A 69 5.15 -9.22 -13.83
CA ALA A 69 5.73 -8.76 -12.57
C ALA A 69 4.98 -9.31 -11.34
N GLY A 70 3.66 -9.42 -11.42
CA GLY A 70 2.80 -9.95 -10.34
C GLY A 70 2.58 -11.45 -10.41
N VAL A 71 3.38 -12.17 -11.22
CA VAL A 71 3.40 -13.64 -11.31
C VAL A 71 2.02 -14.22 -11.67
N TYR A 72 1.30 -13.50 -12.52
CA TYR A 72 -0.03 -13.88 -13.07
C TYR A 72 -1.12 -14.16 -12.00
N HIS A 73 -0.95 -13.63 -10.80
CA HIS A 73 -1.96 -13.68 -9.72
C HIS A 73 -2.78 -12.37 -9.74
N HIS A 74 -3.64 -12.22 -10.74
CA HIS A 74 -4.34 -10.95 -10.99
C HIS A 74 -5.83 -11.12 -11.28
N GLN A 75 -6.54 -9.98 -11.27
CA GLN A 75 -7.80 -9.79 -11.98
C GLN A 75 -7.50 -9.12 -13.33
N PRO A 76 -7.42 -9.85 -14.44
CA PRO A 76 -6.91 -9.33 -15.72
C PRO A 76 -7.71 -8.14 -16.25
N ASP A 77 -9.04 -8.15 -16.09
CA ASP A 77 -9.91 -7.05 -16.54
C ASP A 77 -9.61 -5.76 -15.79
N ASN A 78 -9.27 -5.85 -14.47
CA ASN A 78 -8.90 -4.69 -13.68
C ASN A 78 -7.52 -4.16 -14.08
N VAL A 79 -6.58 -5.03 -14.47
CA VAL A 79 -5.28 -4.63 -15.02
C VAL A 79 -5.47 -3.87 -16.34
N HIS A 80 -6.29 -4.37 -17.25
CA HIS A 80 -6.64 -3.68 -18.51
C HIS A 80 -7.26 -2.32 -18.23
N THR A 81 -8.24 -2.26 -17.33
CA THR A 81 -8.91 -1.01 -16.92
C THR A 81 -7.89 -0.01 -16.34
N LEU A 82 -6.98 -0.47 -15.46
CA LEU A 82 -5.96 0.39 -14.88
C LEU A 82 -5.08 1.03 -15.98
N VAL A 83 -4.59 0.23 -16.91
CA VAL A 83 -3.66 0.71 -17.95
C VAL A 83 -4.37 1.61 -18.96
N GLU A 84 -5.56 1.24 -19.40
CA GLU A 84 -6.32 2.00 -20.40
C GLU A 84 -6.81 3.34 -19.83
N GLU A 85 -7.50 3.32 -18.68
CA GLU A 85 -8.00 4.53 -18.04
C GLU A 85 -6.86 5.36 -17.42
N GLY A 86 -5.78 4.70 -16.98
CA GLY A 86 -4.58 5.33 -16.52
C GLY A 86 -3.91 6.20 -17.58
N LYS A 87 -3.80 5.72 -18.82
CA LYS A 87 -3.34 6.54 -19.96
C LYS A 87 -4.16 7.82 -20.09
N LYS A 88 -5.51 7.72 -20.06
CA LYS A 88 -6.43 8.87 -20.18
C LYS A 88 -6.26 9.82 -18.99
N THR A 89 -6.16 9.28 -17.78
CA THR A 89 -6.03 10.07 -16.54
C THR A 89 -4.73 10.86 -16.51
N VAL A 90 -3.61 10.23 -16.89
CA VAL A 90 -2.31 10.92 -16.92
C VAL A 90 -2.26 11.99 -18.01
N HIS A 91 -2.81 11.73 -19.20
CA HIS A 91 -2.93 12.77 -20.24
C HIS A 91 -3.78 13.97 -19.75
N GLN A 92 -4.85 13.71 -19.00
CA GLN A 92 -5.68 14.78 -18.42
C GLN A 92 -4.89 15.60 -17.39
N LEU A 93 -4.15 14.95 -16.47
CA LEU A 93 -3.31 15.66 -15.49
C LEU A 93 -2.29 16.57 -16.15
N ILE A 94 -1.61 16.08 -17.19
CA ILE A 94 -0.63 16.89 -17.96
C ILE A 94 -1.31 18.07 -18.64
N LYS A 95 -2.49 17.87 -19.24
CA LYS A 95 -3.31 18.94 -19.85
C LYS A 95 -3.78 19.97 -18.82
N GLU A 96 -4.02 19.54 -17.59
CA GLU A 96 -4.38 20.38 -16.44
C GLU A 96 -3.16 21.00 -15.73
N ASN A 97 -1.99 21.04 -16.40
CA ASN A 97 -0.74 21.64 -15.94
C ASN A 97 -0.01 20.90 -14.80
N PHE A 98 -0.19 19.60 -14.63
CA PHE A 98 0.75 18.82 -13.82
C PHE A 98 2.15 18.90 -14.45
N GLN A 99 3.14 19.35 -13.66
CA GLN A 99 4.50 19.63 -14.12
C GLN A 99 5.33 18.34 -14.15
N ALA A 100 5.22 17.57 -15.23
CA ALA A 100 6.10 16.45 -15.50
C ALA A 100 7.47 16.93 -16.01
N ASP A 101 8.53 16.17 -15.71
CA ASP A 101 9.88 16.44 -16.19
C ASP A 101 9.94 16.29 -17.73
N ARG A 102 10.69 17.19 -18.40
CA ARG A 102 10.77 17.27 -19.85
C ARG A 102 12.19 17.11 -20.36
N ALA A 103 12.31 16.50 -21.54
CA ALA A 103 13.54 16.47 -22.31
C ALA A 103 13.83 17.85 -22.95
N LEU A 104 15.03 18.00 -23.52
CA LEU A 104 15.46 19.27 -24.15
C LEU A 104 14.59 19.71 -25.33
N ASP A 105 13.94 18.76 -25.99
CA ASP A 105 13.00 19.02 -27.11
C ASP A 105 11.58 19.38 -26.64
N GLY A 106 11.35 19.42 -25.31
CA GLY A 106 10.06 19.75 -24.71
C GLY A 106 9.12 18.53 -24.56
N SER A 107 9.46 17.35 -25.06
CA SER A 107 8.71 16.11 -24.83
C SER A 107 8.81 15.68 -23.34
N ILE A 108 7.87 14.82 -22.90
CA ILE A 108 7.93 14.27 -21.54
C ILE A 108 9.14 13.33 -21.45
N SER A 109 9.97 13.53 -20.41
CA SER A 109 11.07 12.64 -20.11
C SER A 109 10.54 11.34 -19.50
N LEU A 110 10.82 10.21 -20.16
CA LEU A 110 10.35 8.88 -19.72
C LEU A 110 11.49 8.07 -19.12
N GLY A 111 11.28 7.59 -17.90
CA GLY A 111 12.18 6.66 -17.22
C GLY A 111 11.87 5.21 -17.52
N LEU A 112 12.89 4.35 -17.31
CA LEU A 112 12.75 2.90 -17.28
C LEU A 112 12.98 2.40 -15.84
N GLU A 113 12.03 1.64 -15.30
CA GLU A 113 12.18 1.01 -13.99
C GLU A 113 12.11 -0.51 -14.10
N GLY A 114 12.41 -1.22 -13.01
CA GLY A 114 12.48 -2.68 -13.00
C GLY A 114 11.21 -3.37 -13.48
N ALA A 115 11.41 -4.44 -14.23
CA ALA A 115 10.38 -5.27 -14.85
C ALA A 115 9.53 -4.58 -15.95
N HIS A 116 9.82 -3.33 -16.30
CA HIS A 116 9.22 -2.69 -17.48
C HIS A 116 9.99 -3.04 -18.76
N SER A 117 9.25 -3.36 -19.82
CA SER A 117 9.82 -3.64 -21.15
C SER A 117 10.07 -2.37 -21.98
N ARG A 118 9.49 -1.22 -21.59
CA ARG A 118 9.59 0.08 -22.28
C ARG A 118 9.72 1.22 -21.29
N PRO A 119 10.42 2.32 -21.66
CA PRO A 119 10.38 3.57 -20.90
C PRO A 119 8.94 4.12 -20.91
N ARG A 120 8.31 4.21 -19.72
CA ARG A 120 6.96 4.76 -19.57
C ARG A 120 6.75 5.48 -18.24
N ILE A 121 7.80 5.64 -17.47
CA ILE A 121 7.68 6.22 -16.13
C ILE A 121 7.82 7.73 -16.25
N ILE A 122 6.78 8.44 -15.86
CA ILE A 122 6.73 9.90 -15.82
C ILE A 122 7.19 10.35 -14.45
N HIS A 123 8.24 11.17 -14.40
CA HIS A 123 8.75 11.78 -13.20
C HIS A 123 8.35 13.26 -13.11
N ALA A 124 8.43 13.82 -11.91
CA ALA A 124 8.26 15.24 -11.65
C ALA A 124 9.21 15.67 -10.53
N GLY A 125 10.06 16.67 -10.81
CA GLY A 125 11.10 17.12 -9.88
C GLY A 125 12.19 16.07 -9.61
N GLY A 126 12.56 15.29 -10.63
CA GLY A 126 13.53 14.20 -10.53
C GLY A 126 12.97 13.03 -9.72
N ASP A 127 13.45 12.85 -8.48
CA ASP A 127 13.01 11.81 -7.56
C ASP A 127 12.00 12.31 -6.50
N ALA A 128 11.12 13.27 -6.88
CA ALA A 128 10.12 13.88 -6.00
C ALA A 128 8.68 13.84 -6.56
N THR A 129 8.37 12.86 -7.42
CA THR A 129 7.09 12.78 -8.15
C THR A 129 5.88 12.79 -7.22
N GLY A 130 5.95 12.07 -6.11
CA GLY A 130 4.87 12.02 -5.12
C GLY A 130 4.59 13.38 -4.49
N GLN A 131 5.64 14.13 -4.14
CA GLN A 131 5.52 15.48 -3.61
C GLN A 131 4.87 16.43 -4.62
N ALA A 132 5.31 16.38 -5.88
CA ALA A 132 4.74 17.17 -6.97
C ALA A 132 3.26 16.84 -7.18
N LEU A 133 2.90 15.55 -7.22
CA LEU A 133 1.51 15.11 -7.42
C LEU A 133 0.61 15.53 -6.25
N VAL A 134 1.04 15.31 -5.01
CA VAL A 134 0.22 15.66 -3.82
C VAL A 134 0.03 17.17 -3.73
N ASN A 135 1.08 17.99 -3.97
CA ASN A 135 0.94 19.44 -3.99
C ASN A 135 -0.03 19.90 -5.10
N TYR A 136 0.12 19.37 -6.33
CA TYR A 136 -0.80 19.65 -7.42
C TYR A 136 -2.26 19.34 -7.07
N LEU A 137 -2.52 18.18 -6.45
CA LEU A 137 -3.87 17.78 -6.05
C LEU A 137 -4.41 18.68 -4.94
N LEU A 138 -3.59 19.04 -3.95
CA LEU A 138 -3.99 19.95 -2.86
C LEU A 138 -4.36 21.34 -3.40
N ASP A 139 -3.53 21.90 -4.28
CA ASP A 139 -3.75 23.22 -4.89
C ASP A 139 -4.98 23.24 -5.80
N SER A 140 -5.42 22.05 -6.25
CA SER A 140 -6.61 21.87 -7.11
C SER A 140 -7.90 21.56 -6.33
N LEU A 141 -7.87 21.50 -4.99
CA LEU A 141 -9.06 21.16 -4.21
C LEU A 141 -10.08 22.29 -4.21
N PRO A 142 -11.37 22.01 -4.51
CA PRO A 142 -12.45 22.98 -4.38
C PRO A 142 -12.76 23.33 -2.91
N GLU A 143 -13.40 24.50 -2.70
CA GLU A 143 -13.81 24.98 -1.37
C GLU A 143 -14.77 24.05 -0.60
N LYS A 144 -15.46 23.16 -1.29
CA LYS A 144 -16.35 22.15 -0.68
C LYS A 144 -15.58 21.01 0.02
N VAL A 145 -14.25 20.99 -0.04
CA VAL A 145 -13.43 20.02 0.69
C VAL A 145 -12.99 20.62 2.02
N THR A 146 -13.31 19.95 3.11
CA THR A 146 -12.82 20.30 4.45
C THR A 146 -11.85 19.22 4.92
N ILE A 147 -10.65 19.61 5.37
CA ILE A 147 -9.63 18.69 5.87
C ILE A 147 -9.54 18.77 7.38
N HIS A 148 -9.64 17.61 8.05
CA HIS A 148 -9.51 17.44 9.48
C HIS A 148 -8.25 16.64 9.78
N GLU A 149 -7.20 17.32 10.22
CA GLU A 149 -5.93 16.71 10.58
C GLU A 149 -5.94 16.22 12.02
N TYR A 150 -5.08 15.22 12.32
CA TYR A 150 -4.86 14.65 13.64
C TYR A 150 -6.08 13.93 14.23
N GLU A 151 -6.97 13.45 13.39
CA GLU A 151 -8.13 12.64 13.76
C GLU A 151 -7.95 11.19 13.26
N LEU A 152 -7.84 10.22 14.18
CA LEU A 152 -7.79 8.79 13.88
C LEU A 152 -9.22 8.26 13.74
N ALA A 153 -9.56 7.68 12.58
CA ALA A 153 -10.79 6.91 12.40
C ALA A 153 -10.66 5.56 13.11
N TYR A 154 -11.62 5.21 13.96
CA TYR A 154 -11.51 4.00 14.80
C TYR A 154 -12.74 3.09 14.81
N GLU A 155 -13.90 3.57 14.42
CA GLU A 155 -15.13 2.74 14.36
C GLU A 155 -16.01 3.16 13.17
N LEU A 156 -16.32 2.21 12.28
CA LEU A 156 -17.31 2.40 11.24
C LEU A 156 -18.72 2.19 11.82
N LEU A 157 -19.64 3.04 11.43
CA LEU A 157 -21.03 2.98 11.87
C LEU A 157 -21.88 2.28 10.82
N LEU A 158 -22.48 1.18 11.19
CA LEU A 158 -23.39 0.43 10.32
C LEU A 158 -24.83 0.58 10.83
N ASN A 159 -25.79 0.65 9.88
CA ASN A 159 -27.22 0.57 10.20
C ASN A 159 -27.68 -0.89 10.35
N GLU A 160 -28.96 -1.10 10.62
CA GLU A 160 -29.56 -2.44 10.80
C GLU A 160 -29.49 -3.29 9.52
N ASP A 161 -29.41 -2.66 8.33
CA ASP A 161 -29.28 -3.33 7.04
C ASP A 161 -27.81 -3.65 6.70
N GLY A 162 -26.86 -3.34 7.58
CA GLY A 162 -25.43 -3.55 7.39
C GLY A 162 -24.76 -2.53 6.45
N GLU A 163 -25.42 -1.41 6.12
CA GLU A 163 -24.85 -0.35 5.30
C GLU A 163 -24.01 0.60 6.16
N CYS A 164 -22.87 1.05 5.63
CA CYS A 164 -22.04 2.06 6.29
C CYS A 164 -22.69 3.45 6.22
N ILE A 165 -22.93 4.07 7.38
CA ILE A 165 -23.61 5.35 7.52
C ILE A 165 -22.72 6.43 8.14
N GLY A 166 -21.46 6.10 8.46
CA GLY A 166 -20.53 7.06 9.04
C GLY A 166 -19.33 6.44 9.70
N VAL A 167 -18.59 7.26 10.41
CA VAL A 167 -17.36 6.88 11.12
C VAL A 167 -17.19 7.70 12.40
N LYS A 168 -16.63 7.08 13.43
CA LYS A 168 -16.12 7.78 14.61
C LYS A 168 -14.61 8.00 14.49
N THR A 169 -14.18 9.18 14.93
CA THR A 169 -12.78 9.59 14.98
C THR A 169 -12.38 10.02 16.38
N LYS A 170 -11.09 9.92 16.68
CA LYS A 170 -10.49 10.36 17.95
C LYS A 170 -9.31 11.27 17.68
N SER A 171 -9.34 12.50 18.23
CA SER A 171 -8.23 13.45 18.13
C SER A 171 -7.05 13.04 19.01
N LYS A 172 -5.90 13.74 18.88
CA LYS A 172 -4.74 13.54 19.76
C LYS A 172 -5.08 13.78 21.23
N GLU A 173 -6.01 14.70 21.51
CA GLU A 173 -6.47 15.05 22.86
C GLU A 173 -7.56 14.10 23.39
N GLY A 174 -7.87 13.03 22.64
CA GLY A 174 -8.88 12.04 23.01
C GLY A 174 -10.34 12.44 22.75
N LYS A 175 -10.58 13.57 22.06
CA LYS A 175 -11.93 14.01 21.72
C LYS A 175 -12.52 13.16 20.60
N THR A 176 -13.72 12.61 20.81
CA THR A 176 -14.46 11.85 19.80
C THR A 176 -15.31 12.77 18.94
N THR A 177 -15.23 12.57 17.60
CA THR A 177 -16.13 13.16 16.61
C THR A 177 -16.82 12.04 15.83
N THR A 178 -18.12 12.17 15.61
CA THR A 178 -18.92 11.25 14.77
C THR A 178 -19.26 11.96 13.48
N TYR A 179 -18.85 11.37 12.36
CA TYR A 179 -19.22 11.81 11.02
C TYR A 179 -20.32 10.89 10.49
N LEU A 180 -21.50 11.47 10.18
CA LEU A 180 -22.56 10.77 9.46
C LEU A 180 -22.48 11.19 7.99
N ALA A 181 -22.43 10.21 7.10
CA ALA A 181 -22.24 10.44 5.67
C ALA A 181 -22.99 9.43 4.81
N SER A 182 -23.32 9.82 3.57
CA SER A 182 -23.91 8.92 2.57
C SER A 182 -22.93 7.85 2.11
N TYR A 183 -21.64 8.16 2.06
CA TYR A 183 -20.54 7.24 1.76
C TYR A 183 -19.35 7.51 2.65
N VAL A 184 -18.67 6.41 3.06
CA VAL A 184 -17.38 6.46 3.72
C VAL A 184 -16.35 5.81 2.80
N ILE A 185 -15.24 6.51 2.52
CA ILE A 185 -14.18 6.07 1.62
C ILE A 185 -12.91 5.83 2.44
N ILE A 186 -12.39 4.60 2.40
CA ILE A 186 -11.11 4.24 3.02
C ILE A 186 -9.99 4.48 1.99
N ALA A 187 -9.04 5.37 2.33
CA ALA A 187 -7.90 5.74 1.51
C ALA A 187 -6.62 5.88 2.36
N THR A 188 -6.45 4.98 3.33
CA THR A 188 -5.47 5.06 4.43
C THR A 188 -4.08 4.58 4.07
N GLY A 189 -3.87 4.04 2.86
CA GLY A 189 -2.60 3.45 2.44
C GLY A 189 -2.38 2.05 2.99
N GLY A 190 -1.13 1.60 2.96
CA GLY A 190 -0.75 0.22 3.27
C GLY A 190 -0.32 -0.02 4.71
N ALA A 191 0.51 -1.04 4.91
CA ALA A 191 0.88 -1.58 6.22
C ALA A 191 2.41 -1.74 6.43
N GLY A 192 3.24 -1.04 5.65
CA GLY A 192 4.69 -1.24 5.68
C GLY A 192 5.35 -0.90 7.02
N ALA A 193 4.77 0.00 7.82
CA ALA A 193 5.28 0.34 9.13
C ALA A 193 5.10 -0.77 10.20
N LEU A 194 4.51 -1.89 9.85
CA LEU A 194 4.52 -3.11 10.68
C LEU A 194 5.89 -3.81 10.70
N TYR A 195 6.84 -3.38 9.89
CA TYR A 195 8.16 -3.99 9.77
C TYR A 195 9.27 -3.07 10.25
N GLU A 196 10.30 -3.63 10.87
CA GLU A 196 11.46 -2.88 11.39
C GLU A 196 12.14 -2.05 10.29
N TYR A 197 12.33 -2.64 9.09
CA TYR A 197 12.86 -1.94 7.92
C TYR A 197 11.74 -1.67 6.93
N THR A 198 11.50 -0.39 6.66
CA THR A 198 10.41 0.06 5.79
C THR A 198 10.76 1.36 5.06
N SER A 199 10.24 1.51 3.86
CA SER A 199 10.24 2.78 3.12
C SER A 199 9.00 3.63 3.40
N ASN A 200 8.01 3.08 4.11
CA ASN A 200 6.75 3.75 4.39
C ASN A 200 6.87 4.75 5.55
N CYS A 201 5.88 5.61 5.64
CA CYS A 201 5.75 6.48 6.81
C CYS A 201 5.51 5.66 8.07
N PRO A 202 6.01 6.09 9.24
CA PRO A 202 5.86 5.36 10.50
C PRO A 202 4.42 5.02 10.88
N ASP A 203 3.48 5.77 10.33
CA ASP A 203 2.04 5.64 10.61
C ASP A 203 1.30 4.73 9.60
N SER A 204 1.99 4.16 8.60
CA SER A 204 1.38 3.27 7.60
C SER A 204 1.33 1.83 8.11
N PHE A 205 0.44 1.53 9.04
CA PHE A 205 0.34 0.22 9.70
C PHE A 205 -0.98 -0.54 9.41
N GLY A 206 -1.78 -0.10 8.42
CA GLY A 206 -2.98 -0.80 7.97
C GLY A 206 -4.22 -0.52 8.82
N ASP A 207 -4.30 0.65 9.44
CA ASP A 207 -5.43 1.07 10.27
C ASP A 207 -6.78 1.00 9.55
N GLY A 208 -6.87 1.43 8.28
CA GLY A 208 -8.12 1.31 7.50
C GLY A 208 -8.49 -0.14 7.18
N ILE A 209 -7.50 -1.03 7.02
CA ILE A 209 -7.73 -2.47 6.83
C ILE A 209 -8.29 -3.06 8.12
N ALA A 210 -7.65 -2.79 9.27
CA ALA A 210 -8.10 -3.25 10.58
C ALA A 210 -9.52 -2.74 10.90
N LEU A 211 -9.76 -1.44 10.67
CA LEU A 211 -11.06 -0.78 10.85
C LEU A 211 -12.16 -1.48 10.01
N SER A 212 -11.87 -1.75 8.74
CA SER A 212 -12.81 -2.40 7.81
C SER A 212 -13.04 -3.86 8.17
N TYR A 213 -11.99 -4.58 8.58
CA TYR A 213 -12.09 -5.97 9.05
C TYR A 213 -12.99 -6.11 10.30
N ILE A 214 -12.83 -5.23 11.28
CA ILE A 214 -13.69 -5.19 12.48
C ILE A 214 -15.16 -4.96 12.08
N ALA A 215 -15.41 -4.11 11.08
CA ALA A 215 -16.75 -3.84 10.58
C ALA A 215 -17.34 -4.98 9.75
N GLY A 216 -16.55 -6.01 9.39
CA GLY A 216 -16.99 -7.18 8.63
C GLY A 216 -16.78 -7.08 7.12
N ALA A 217 -15.96 -6.17 6.64
CA ALA A 217 -15.53 -6.14 5.24
C ALA A 217 -14.65 -7.35 4.91
N GLU A 218 -14.68 -7.77 3.64
CA GLU A 218 -13.80 -8.82 3.12
C GLU A 218 -12.41 -8.26 2.84
N ILE A 219 -11.39 -8.95 3.35
CA ILE A 219 -9.97 -8.60 3.22
C ILE A 219 -9.26 -9.74 2.50
N ALA A 220 -8.44 -9.45 1.50
CA ALA A 220 -7.75 -10.50 0.73
C ALA A 220 -6.24 -10.27 0.61
N ASP A 221 -5.52 -11.38 0.31
CA ASP A 221 -4.11 -11.39 -0.12
C ASP A 221 -3.13 -10.70 0.84
N MET A 222 -3.41 -10.72 2.12
CA MET A 222 -2.60 -10.04 3.14
C MET A 222 -1.17 -10.58 3.24
N GLU A 223 -0.91 -11.79 2.78
CA GLU A 223 0.42 -12.40 2.73
C GLU A 223 1.35 -11.77 1.69
N PHE A 224 0.81 -11.07 0.68
CA PHE A 224 1.61 -10.44 -0.36
C PHE A 224 2.08 -9.05 0.05
N VAL A 225 3.18 -9.00 0.78
CA VAL A 225 3.89 -7.77 1.16
C VAL A 225 5.15 -7.67 0.31
N GLN A 226 5.26 -6.63 -0.51
CA GLN A 226 6.42 -6.37 -1.34
C GLN A 226 7.54 -5.73 -0.50
N PHE A 227 8.74 -6.29 -0.61
CA PHE A 227 9.94 -5.70 -0.05
C PHE A 227 10.74 -5.01 -1.16
N HIS A 228 11.18 -3.78 -0.91
CA HIS A 228 12.08 -3.06 -1.81
C HIS A 228 13.53 -3.45 -1.50
N PRO A 229 14.37 -3.69 -2.51
CA PRO A 229 15.76 -4.16 -2.30
C PRO A 229 16.67 -3.08 -1.70
N SER A 230 16.40 -1.80 -1.92
CA SER A 230 17.37 -0.72 -1.72
C SER A 230 16.84 0.42 -0.84
N LEU A 231 16.58 0.16 0.44
CA LEU A 231 16.43 1.21 1.44
C LEU A 231 17.82 1.66 1.90
N ILE A 232 18.04 2.99 2.01
CA ILE A 232 19.27 3.55 2.58
C ILE A 232 19.43 3.01 4.00
N TYR A 233 20.56 2.34 4.26
CA TYR A 233 20.79 1.67 5.54
C TYR A 233 22.03 2.22 6.21
N LYS A 234 21.89 2.64 7.47
CA LYS A 234 23.01 3.08 8.30
C LYS A 234 22.71 2.86 9.77
N ASP A 235 23.72 2.46 10.53
CA ASP A 235 23.67 2.31 12.00
C ASP A 235 22.48 1.45 12.49
N GLY A 236 22.17 0.37 11.77
CA GLY A 236 21.09 -0.56 12.13
C GLY A 236 19.68 -0.10 11.72
N GLN A 237 19.54 1.01 11.01
CA GLN A 237 18.24 1.61 10.65
C GLN A 237 18.13 1.93 9.17
N THR A 238 16.89 2.04 8.67
CA THR A 238 16.61 2.53 7.32
C THR A 238 16.16 3.98 7.35
N HIS A 239 16.69 4.81 6.44
CA HIS A 239 16.53 6.27 6.43
C HIS A 239 15.79 6.81 5.20
N GLY A 240 15.31 5.96 4.32
CA GLY A 240 14.63 6.33 3.10
C GLY A 240 14.90 5.34 1.99
N LEU A 241 14.45 5.67 0.80
CA LEU A 241 14.51 4.80 -0.37
C LEU A 241 15.59 5.28 -1.35
N VAL A 242 16.39 4.37 -1.88
CA VAL A 242 17.06 4.57 -3.17
C VAL A 242 16.11 4.09 -4.25
N SER A 243 15.51 5.04 -4.96
CA SER A 243 14.51 4.78 -6.01
C SER A 243 15.02 3.79 -7.05
N GLU A 244 14.12 3.03 -7.63
CA GLU A 244 14.41 2.11 -8.74
C GLU A 244 14.90 2.85 -9.99
N ALA A 245 14.54 4.12 -10.15
CA ALA A 245 15.05 5.00 -11.19
C ALA A 245 16.59 5.10 -11.20
N VAL A 246 17.26 4.97 -10.02
CA VAL A 246 18.73 4.92 -9.93
C VAL A 246 19.28 3.71 -10.69
N ARG A 247 18.64 2.54 -10.59
CA ARG A 247 19.03 1.34 -11.35
C ARG A 247 18.72 1.50 -12.84
N GLY A 248 17.60 2.14 -13.18
CA GLY A 248 17.27 2.51 -14.55
C GLY A 248 18.28 3.48 -15.19
N ALA A 249 18.91 4.33 -14.38
CA ALA A 249 19.94 5.27 -14.81
C ALA A 249 21.36 4.66 -14.87
N GLY A 250 21.54 3.37 -14.54
CA GLY A 250 22.82 2.65 -14.62
C GLY A 250 23.44 2.23 -13.30
N GLY A 251 22.79 2.51 -12.17
CA GLY A 251 23.21 2.00 -10.86
C GLY A 251 23.02 0.49 -10.75
N PHE A 252 23.81 -0.17 -9.94
CA PHE A 252 23.77 -1.63 -9.78
C PHE A 252 24.01 -2.06 -8.33
N PHE A 253 23.52 -3.27 -8.00
CA PHE A 253 23.77 -3.88 -6.68
C PHE A 253 25.18 -4.44 -6.59
N ALA A 254 25.91 -4.09 -5.54
CA ALA A 254 27.28 -4.53 -5.31
C ALA A 254 27.49 -5.01 -3.87
N ASP A 255 28.46 -5.92 -3.69
CA ASP A 255 29.01 -6.27 -2.38
C ASP A 255 30.11 -5.28 -1.93
N GLU A 256 30.77 -5.59 -0.81
CA GLU A 256 31.86 -4.78 -0.24
C GLU A 256 33.06 -4.65 -1.18
N GLU A 257 33.36 -5.71 -1.97
CA GLU A 257 34.44 -5.77 -2.95
C GLU A 257 34.07 -5.08 -4.28
N GLY A 258 32.79 -4.77 -4.52
CA GLY A 258 32.29 -4.16 -5.75
C GLY A 258 31.84 -5.17 -6.81
N ASN A 259 31.70 -6.45 -6.44
CA ASN A 259 31.17 -7.47 -7.35
C ASN A 259 29.67 -7.26 -7.55
N ARG A 260 29.21 -7.45 -8.80
CA ARG A 260 27.78 -7.34 -9.14
C ARG A 260 26.96 -8.50 -8.57
N LEU A 261 25.97 -8.21 -7.73
CA LEU A 261 25.19 -9.23 -7.03
C LEU A 261 24.10 -9.87 -7.88
N MET A 262 23.67 -9.22 -8.96
CA MET A 262 22.61 -9.73 -9.83
C MET A 262 23.12 -10.46 -11.07
N GLU A 263 24.43 -10.55 -11.25
CA GLU A 263 25.03 -11.28 -12.38
C GLU A 263 24.71 -12.77 -12.29
N GLY A 264 24.15 -13.34 -13.36
CA GLY A 264 23.72 -14.75 -13.39
C GLY A 264 22.48 -15.10 -12.56
N VAL A 265 21.87 -14.14 -11.85
CA VAL A 265 20.67 -14.38 -11.03
C VAL A 265 19.39 -14.29 -11.86
N HIS A 266 19.29 -13.28 -12.73
CA HIS A 266 18.10 -13.05 -13.54
C HIS A 266 18.47 -12.41 -14.89
N PRO A 267 17.75 -12.72 -16.01
CA PRO A 267 18.06 -12.15 -17.33
C PRO A 267 18.03 -10.60 -17.38
N LEU A 268 17.19 -9.96 -16.57
CA LEU A 268 17.10 -8.51 -16.47
C LEU A 268 18.14 -7.90 -15.52
N GLY A 269 19.03 -8.70 -14.91
CA GLY A 269 20.05 -8.22 -13.97
C GLY A 269 19.46 -7.34 -12.85
N ASP A 270 20.03 -6.15 -12.69
CA ASP A 270 19.62 -5.19 -11.65
C ASP A 270 18.19 -4.63 -11.84
N LEU A 271 17.59 -4.79 -13.02
CA LEU A 271 16.20 -4.43 -13.31
C LEU A 271 15.22 -5.60 -13.17
N ALA A 272 15.63 -6.71 -12.56
CA ALA A 272 14.74 -7.82 -12.23
C ALA A 272 13.60 -7.39 -11.29
N PRO A 273 12.47 -8.10 -11.28
CA PRO A 273 11.35 -7.83 -10.38
C PRO A 273 11.79 -7.73 -8.92
N ARG A 274 11.11 -6.89 -8.15
CA ARG A 274 11.51 -6.54 -6.76
C ARG A 274 11.62 -7.76 -5.84
N HIS A 275 10.73 -8.75 -5.96
CA HIS A 275 10.80 -9.95 -5.15
C HIS A 275 12.10 -10.74 -5.37
N VAL A 276 12.64 -10.74 -6.61
CA VAL A 276 13.91 -11.39 -6.94
C VAL A 276 15.08 -10.60 -6.35
N THR A 277 15.12 -9.28 -6.60
CA THR A 277 16.22 -8.43 -6.12
C THR A 277 16.24 -8.30 -4.60
N ALA A 278 15.08 -8.15 -3.95
CA ALA A 278 15.00 -8.08 -2.49
C ALA A 278 15.43 -9.39 -1.83
N TYR A 279 15.06 -10.53 -2.41
CA TYR A 279 15.50 -11.84 -1.91
C TYR A 279 17.01 -12.04 -2.05
N GLU A 280 17.60 -11.59 -3.17
CA GLU A 280 19.05 -11.67 -3.35
C GLU A 280 19.80 -10.80 -2.31
N MET A 281 19.38 -9.55 -2.13
CA MET A 281 19.96 -8.67 -1.11
C MET A 281 19.81 -9.25 0.31
N TYR A 282 18.65 -9.84 0.60
CA TYR A 282 18.41 -10.54 1.88
C TYR A 282 19.40 -11.68 2.09
N LYS A 283 19.64 -12.55 1.08
CA LYS A 283 20.58 -13.68 1.19
C LYS A 283 22.02 -13.23 1.53
N HIS A 284 22.45 -12.11 0.95
CA HIS A 284 23.76 -11.54 1.24
C HIS A 284 23.83 -11.00 2.67
N ARG A 285 22.83 -10.22 3.08
CA ARG A 285 22.78 -9.67 4.44
C ARG A 285 22.60 -10.73 5.52
N ALA A 286 21.84 -11.78 5.27
CA ALA A 286 21.69 -12.91 6.18
C ALA A 286 23.01 -13.66 6.46
N LYS A 287 23.99 -13.54 5.57
CA LYS A 287 25.37 -14.04 5.75
C LYS A 287 26.30 -13.04 6.47
N GLY A 288 25.76 -11.92 6.96
CA GLY A 288 26.52 -10.86 7.62
C GLY A 288 27.30 -9.95 6.67
N ARG A 289 27.02 -9.97 5.36
CA ARG A 289 27.67 -9.12 4.35
C ARG A 289 26.89 -7.83 4.14
N GLU A 290 27.60 -6.75 3.90
CA GLU A 290 26.98 -5.49 3.49
C GLU A 290 26.65 -5.50 2.00
N VAL A 291 25.64 -4.74 1.62
CA VAL A 291 25.19 -4.56 0.23
C VAL A 291 25.02 -3.08 -0.08
N TYR A 292 25.32 -2.70 -1.31
CA TYR A 292 25.38 -1.33 -1.77
C TYR A 292 24.63 -1.16 -3.11
N ILE A 293 24.16 0.05 -3.38
CA ILE A 293 23.94 0.53 -4.74
C ILE A 293 25.21 1.28 -5.15
N ASP A 294 25.90 0.78 -6.17
CA ASP A 294 27.00 1.48 -6.84
C ASP A 294 26.42 2.44 -7.88
N ILE A 295 26.84 3.71 -7.79
CA ILE A 295 26.36 4.82 -8.64
C ILE A 295 27.43 5.35 -9.58
N SER A 296 28.57 4.65 -9.70
CA SER A 296 29.73 5.07 -10.48
C SER A 296 29.44 5.30 -11.97
N ASN A 297 28.41 4.62 -12.51
CA ASN A 297 27.99 4.77 -13.91
C ASN A 297 27.00 5.93 -14.14
N ILE A 298 26.65 6.68 -13.09
CA ILE A 298 25.64 7.75 -13.20
C ILE A 298 26.32 9.11 -13.14
N GLU A 299 26.40 9.75 -14.28
CA GLU A 299 26.86 11.14 -14.35
C GLU A 299 25.83 12.09 -13.73
N HIS A 300 26.32 13.12 -13.02
CA HIS A 300 25.48 14.13 -12.35
C HIS A 300 24.43 13.54 -11.40
N PHE A 301 24.83 12.53 -10.59
CA PHE A 301 23.92 11.83 -9.67
C PHE A 301 23.17 12.78 -8.74
N GLU A 302 23.87 13.76 -8.14
CA GLU A 302 23.27 14.68 -7.16
C GLU A 302 22.20 15.59 -7.77
N GLU A 303 22.33 15.93 -9.05
CA GLU A 303 21.36 16.74 -9.79
C GLU A 303 20.13 15.92 -10.21
N LYS A 304 20.35 14.66 -10.62
CA LYS A 304 19.28 13.74 -11.07
C LYS A 304 18.45 13.20 -9.90
N PHE A 305 19.06 13.01 -8.73
CA PHE A 305 18.46 12.41 -7.55
C PHE A 305 18.65 13.28 -6.30
N PRO A 306 18.08 14.50 -6.28
CA PRO A 306 18.29 15.46 -5.20
C PRO A 306 17.74 14.97 -3.84
N THR A 307 16.63 14.24 -3.83
CA THR A 307 16.03 13.70 -2.58
C THR A 307 16.96 12.66 -1.96
N ILE A 308 17.44 11.69 -2.75
CA ILE A 308 18.38 10.66 -2.28
C ILE A 308 19.67 11.31 -1.79
N THR A 309 20.19 12.28 -2.54
CA THR A 309 21.39 13.03 -2.18
C THR A 309 21.25 13.72 -0.83
N ASN A 310 20.12 14.39 -0.59
CA ASN A 310 19.86 15.06 0.68
C ASN A 310 19.79 14.06 1.84
N ILE A 311 19.10 12.95 1.68
CA ILE A 311 19.03 11.89 2.70
C ILE A 311 20.45 11.37 3.00
N CYS A 312 21.25 11.08 1.98
CA CYS A 312 22.63 10.62 2.17
C CYS A 312 23.49 11.64 2.95
N LYS A 313 23.38 12.93 2.60
CA LYS A 313 24.07 14.01 3.31
C LYS A 313 23.63 14.14 4.77
N GLU A 314 22.33 14.10 5.05
CA GLU A 314 21.77 14.14 6.41
C GLU A 314 22.25 12.95 7.26
N GLN A 315 22.39 11.78 6.65
CA GLN A 315 22.91 10.59 7.31
C GLN A 315 24.44 10.49 7.32
N GLY A 316 25.16 11.48 6.77
CA GLY A 316 26.63 11.46 6.71
C GLY A 316 27.18 10.32 5.85
N ILE A 317 26.47 9.93 4.78
CA ILE A 317 26.93 8.97 3.77
C ILE A 317 27.73 9.73 2.72
N ASP A 318 28.99 9.35 2.54
CA ASP A 318 29.92 10.00 1.61
C ASP A 318 29.69 9.52 0.17
N LEU A 319 29.01 10.31 -0.62
CA LEU A 319 28.71 10.01 -2.04
C LEU A 319 29.94 10.05 -2.95
N SER A 320 31.09 10.63 -2.50
CA SER A 320 32.33 10.60 -3.28
C SER A 320 32.87 9.17 -3.44
N LYS A 321 32.47 8.25 -2.57
CA LYS A 321 32.76 6.81 -2.68
C LYS A 321 31.92 6.10 -3.75
N GLN A 322 30.97 6.80 -4.36
CA GLN A 322 30.05 6.30 -5.40
C GLN A 322 29.25 5.06 -4.99
N ARG A 323 29.01 4.86 -3.69
CA ARG A 323 28.28 3.72 -3.13
C ARG A 323 27.37 4.17 -2.01
N ILE A 324 26.13 3.69 -2.03
CA ILE A 324 25.13 3.93 -1.00
C ILE A 324 24.83 2.61 -0.30
N PRO A 325 25.07 2.49 1.02
CA PRO A 325 24.75 1.27 1.76
C PRO A 325 23.23 1.08 1.82
N ILE A 326 22.78 -0.15 1.60
CA ILE A 326 21.35 -0.48 1.51
C ILE A 326 20.98 -1.73 2.33
N ALA A 327 19.68 -1.81 2.62
CA ALA A 327 19.03 -3.03 3.11
C ALA A 327 17.66 -3.21 2.45
N PRO A 328 17.20 -4.45 2.24
CA PRO A 328 15.82 -4.66 1.82
C PRO A 328 14.85 -4.39 2.98
N GLY A 329 13.69 -3.82 2.66
CA GLY A 329 12.64 -3.55 3.65
C GLY A 329 11.26 -3.44 3.04
N SER A 330 10.23 -3.48 3.87
CA SER A 330 8.83 -3.41 3.47
C SER A 330 8.54 -2.13 2.70
N HIS A 331 7.72 -2.24 1.65
CA HIS A 331 7.48 -1.13 0.72
C HIS A 331 6.03 -0.98 0.28
N PHE A 332 5.32 -2.07 -0.03
CA PHE A 332 3.95 -2.02 -0.54
C PHE A 332 3.18 -3.28 -0.15
N LEU A 333 1.90 -3.13 0.19
CA LEU A 333 0.97 -4.23 0.43
C LEU A 333 0.08 -4.41 -0.80
N MET A 334 0.09 -5.60 -1.43
CA MET A 334 -0.79 -5.90 -2.56
C MET A 334 -2.19 -6.31 -2.11
N GLY A 335 -2.29 -6.90 -0.93
CA GLY A 335 -3.56 -7.22 -0.28
C GLY A 335 -4.25 -6.03 0.34
N GLY A 336 -5.44 -6.25 0.91
CA GLY A 336 -6.24 -5.21 1.56
C GLY A 336 -7.73 -5.47 1.47
N ILE A 337 -8.53 -4.42 1.55
CA ILE A 337 -9.99 -4.44 1.46
C ILE A 337 -10.39 -4.80 0.03
N ILE A 338 -11.10 -5.91 -0.18
CA ILE A 338 -11.58 -6.29 -1.51
C ILE A 338 -12.45 -5.15 -2.05
N SER A 339 -12.08 -4.65 -3.23
CA SER A 339 -12.85 -3.62 -3.93
C SER A 339 -12.77 -3.79 -5.45
N ASP A 340 -13.83 -3.39 -6.15
CA ASP A 340 -13.79 -3.29 -7.61
C ASP A 340 -13.12 -1.98 -8.07
N VAL A 341 -13.03 -1.77 -9.37
CA VAL A 341 -12.43 -0.57 -9.97
C VAL A 341 -13.17 0.74 -9.65
N TYR A 342 -14.38 0.65 -9.11
CA TYR A 342 -15.18 1.77 -8.60
C TYR A 342 -15.11 1.90 -7.08
N GLY A 343 -14.23 1.14 -6.43
CA GLY A 343 -14.01 1.15 -4.99
C GLY A 343 -15.08 0.46 -4.15
N ARG A 344 -16.08 -0.21 -4.74
CA ARG A 344 -17.17 -0.85 -3.99
C ARG A 344 -16.64 -2.06 -3.21
N THR A 345 -16.94 -2.09 -1.92
CA THR A 345 -16.55 -3.19 -1.01
C THR A 345 -17.72 -4.15 -0.75
N SER A 346 -17.48 -5.17 0.08
CA SER A 346 -18.54 -6.08 0.55
C SER A 346 -19.55 -5.44 1.52
N ILE A 347 -19.26 -4.23 2.04
CA ILE A 347 -20.19 -3.45 2.87
C ILE A 347 -20.79 -2.34 2.02
N PRO A 348 -22.11 -2.28 1.85
CA PRO A 348 -22.74 -1.20 1.08
C PRO A 348 -22.36 0.17 1.65
N ARG A 349 -22.04 1.13 0.75
CA ARG A 349 -21.63 2.51 1.05
C ARG A 349 -20.27 2.67 1.73
N LEU A 350 -19.58 1.60 2.03
CA LEU A 350 -18.17 1.61 2.35
C LEU A 350 -17.39 1.39 1.05
N LEU A 351 -16.52 2.33 0.71
CA LEU A 351 -15.65 2.27 -0.47
C LEU A 351 -14.20 2.22 -0.03
N ALA A 352 -13.33 1.66 -0.88
CA ALA A 352 -11.88 1.61 -0.62
C ALA A 352 -11.11 1.95 -1.90
N VAL A 353 -9.99 2.70 -1.78
CA VAL A 353 -9.17 3.12 -2.93
C VAL A 353 -7.70 3.33 -2.55
N GLY A 354 -6.81 3.11 -3.51
CA GLY A 354 -5.35 3.14 -3.32
C GLY A 354 -4.85 1.90 -2.57
N GLU A 355 -3.67 1.97 -1.98
CA GLU A 355 -2.97 0.81 -1.41
C GLU A 355 -3.75 0.06 -0.30
N THR A 356 -4.75 0.68 0.32
CA THR A 356 -5.62 -0.02 1.29
C THR A 356 -6.58 -1.01 0.64
N ALA A 357 -6.80 -0.88 -0.67
CA ALA A 357 -7.74 -1.66 -1.47
C ALA A 357 -7.04 -2.83 -2.17
N CYS A 358 -7.64 -4.01 -2.11
CA CYS A 358 -7.25 -5.17 -2.90
C CYS A 358 -8.12 -5.22 -4.16
N THR A 359 -7.63 -4.65 -5.25
CA THR A 359 -8.30 -4.60 -6.56
C THR A 359 -7.88 -5.74 -7.50
N GLY A 360 -6.86 -6.52 -7.09
CA GLY A 360 -6.30 -7.59 -7.89
C GLY A 360 -5.42 -7.12 -9.07
N VAL A 361 -5.02 -5.83 -9.11
CA VAL A 361 -4.18 -5.30 -10.20
C VAL A 361 -2.68 -5.53 -9.98
N HIS A 362 -2.25 -5.82 -8.76
CA HIS A 362 -0.83 -5.95 -8.43
C HIS A 362 -0.34 -7.39 -8.33
N GLY A 363 -1.24 -8.35 -8.24
CA GLY A 363 -0.90 -9.76 -8.12
C GLY A 363 -0.03 -10.06 -6.89
N ALA A 364 0.85 -11.02 -7.01
CA ALA A 364 1.76 -11.43 -5.93
C ALA A 364 3.00 -10.53 -5.77
N ASN A 365 3.18 -9.54 -6.67
CA ASN A 365 4.29 -8.56 -6.63
C ASN A 365 3.99 -7.39 -7.58
N ARG A 366 3.94 -6.18 -7.06
CA ARG A 366 3.57 -4.98 -7.81
C ARG A 366 4.66 -4.54 -8.80
N LEU A 367 4.26 -4.24 -10.03
CA LEU A 367 5.12 -3.55 -11.01
C LEU A 367 5.43 -2.13 -10.51
N ALA A 368 6.67 -1.69 -10.70
CA ALA A 368 7.11 -0.35 -10.29
C ALA A 368 6.20 0.75 -10.88
N SER A 369 6.00 1.81 -10.13
CA SER A 369 5.23 3.01 -10.54
C SER A 369 3.74 2.81 -10.90
N ASN A 370 3.20 1.57 -10.82
CA ASN A 370 1.76 1.32 -10.95
C ASN A 370 0.94 1.79 -9.74
N SER A 371 1.54 1.99 -8.56
CA SER A 371 0.77 2.40 -7.36
C SER A 371 0.21 3.81 -7.46
N LEU A 372 1.00 4.79 -7.92
CA LEU A 372 0.50 6.15 -8.13
C LEU A 372 -0.49 6.18 -9.29
N LEU A 373 -0.27 5.39 -10.36
CA LEU A 373 -1.23 5.24 -11.44
C LEU A 373 -2.59 4.73 -10.92
N GLU A 374 -2.60 3.68 -10.10
CA GLU A 374 -3.81 3.16 -9.47
C GLU A 374 -4.52 4.23 -8.62
N CYS A 375 -3.76 4.92 -7.76
CA CYS A 375 -4.32 5.96 -6.89
C CYS A 375 -5.11 7.02 -7.67
N ILE A 376 -4.54 7.55 -8.75
CA ILE A 376 -5.20 8.62 -9.53
C ILE A 376 -6.29 8.08 -10.45
N THR A 377 -6.11 6.86 -10.99
CA THR A 377 -7.05 6.27 -11.95
C THR A 377 -8.30 5.75 -11.25
N PHE A 378 -8.15 4.90 -10.25
CA PHE A 378 -9.32 4.35 -9.55
C PHE A 378 -9.98 5.38 -8.63
N GLY A 379 -9.21 6.33 -8.09
CA GLY A 379 -9.77 7.49 -7.42
C GLY A 379 -10.70 8.31 -8.32
N LYS A 380 -10.30 8.52 -9.59
CA LYS A 380 -11.12 9.17 -10.61
C LYS A 380 -12.37 8.34 -10.98
N LEU A 381 -12.18 7.06 -11.33
CA LEU A 381 -13.29 6.17 -11.73
C LEU A 381 -14.35 6.04 -10.63
N MET A 382 -13.94 5.91 -9.38
CA MET A 382 -14.83 5.88 -8.23
C MET A 382 -15.62 7.18 -8.11
N ALA A 383 -14.95 8.32 -8.18
CA ALA A 383 -15.58 9.62 -8.05
C ALA A 383 -16.59 9.89 -9.18
N GLU A 384 -16.22 9.61 -10.43
CA GLU A 384 -17.10 9.75 -11.58
C GLU A 384 -18.34 8.84 -11.47
N ASN A 385 -18.15 7.60 -10.99
CA ASN A 385 -19.28 6.68 -10.76
C ASN A 385 -20.25 7.21 -9.71
N LEU A 386 -19.73 7.77 -8.60
CA LEU A 386 -20.58 8.39 -7.56
C LEU A 386 -21.29 9.66 -8.05
N LEU A 387 -20.65 10.48 -8.87
CA LEU A 387 -21.28 11.68 -9.47
C LEU A 387 -22.46 11.29 -10.37
N CYS A 388 -22.34 10.22 -11.15
CA CYS A 388 -23.40 9.72 -12.02
C CYS A 388 -24.58 9.12 -11.25
N ASN A 389 -24.29 8.33 -10.19
CA ASN A 389 -25.33 7.60 -9.45
C ASN A 389 -25.97 8.43 -8.32
N GLY A 390 -25.32 9.53 -7.92
CA GLY A 390 -25.80 10.43 -6.86
C GLY A 390 -25.72 9.84 -5.45
N THR A 391 -25.97 10.69 -4.45
CA THR A 391 -26.16 10.25 -3.06
C THR A 391 -27.67 10.08 -2.81
N ARG A 392 -28.07 8.93 -2.27
CA ARG A 392 -29.44 8.78 -1.76
C ARG A 392 -29.52 9.44 -0.39
N GLN A 393 -30.52 10.30 -0.17
CA GLN A 393 -30.84 10.78 1.18
C GLN A 393 -31.29 9.58 2.04
N HIS A 394 -30.68 9.42 3.19
CA HIS A 394 -31.01 8.33 4.11
C HIS A 394 -31.51 8.84 5.45
N ASN A 395 -32.53 8.15 5.95
CA ASN A 395 -32.86 8.22 7.36
C ASN A 395 -31.76 7.48 8.12
N PHE A 396 -30.98 8.20 8.92
CA PHE A 396 -29.98 7.64 9.82
C PHE A 396 -30.70 6.90 10.97
N THR A 397 -31.28 5.72 10.68
CA THR A 397 -31.96 4.91 11.66
C THR A 397 -30.93 4.03 12.39
N ARG A 398 -30.98 4.18 13.69
CA ARG A 398 -30.35 3.42 14.78
C ARG A 398 -29.02 2.71 14.49
N ILE A 399 -27.96 3.19 15.14
CA ILE A 399 -26.67 2.51 15.29
C ILE A 399 -26.90 1.30 16.20
N SER A 400 -26.46 0.12 15.77
CA SER A 400 -26.50 -1.08 16.62
C SER A 400 -25.55 -0.84 17.82
N ASN A 401 -26.09 -0.83 19.02
CA ASN A 401 -25.33 -0.71 20.26
C ASN A 401 -25.21 -2.09 20.91
N GLU A 402 -24.29 -2.93 20.47
CA GLU A 402 -23.87 -4.08 21.26
C GLU A 402 -22.97 -3.61 22.42
N LYS A 403 -23.26 -4.07 23.65
CA LYS A 403 -22.39 -3.82 24.80
C LYS A 403 -21.06 -4.55 24.60
N LYS A 404 -20.00 -3.79 24.37
CA LYS A 404 -18.63 -4.31 24.26
C LYS A 404 -17.97 -4.32 25.66
N LEU A 405 -17.05 -5.25 25.86
CA LEU A 405 -16.31 -5.40 27.12
C LEU A 405 -15.02 -4.57 27.10
N VAL A 406 -14.57 -4.10 28.26
CA VAL A 406 -13.36 -3.26 28.40
C VAL A 406 -12.08 -4.10 28.53
N ASN A 407 -12.10 -5.41 28.32
CA ASN A 407 -10.91 -6.25 28.45
C ASN A 407 -10.05 -6.15 27.18
N LEU A 408 -8.96 -5.40 27.29
CA LEU A 408 -7.93 -5.35 26.25
C LEU A 408 -7.10 -6.64 26.26
N PRO A 409 -6.84 -7.26 25.09
CA PRO A 409 -5.83 -8.31 24.98
C PRO A 409 -4.45 -7.73 25.32
N THR A 410 -3.54 -8.59 25.78
CA THR A 410 -2.14 -8.19 25.95
C THR A 410 -1.52 -7.94 24.58
N LEU A 411 -1.07 -6.71 24.33
CA LEU A 411 -0.45 -6.29 23.07
C LEU A 411 1.06 -6.14 23.26
N MET A 412 1.84 -6.52 22.26
CA MET A 412 3.26 -6.22 22.19
C MET A 412 3.45 -4.71 21.97
N ASP A 413 4.54 -4.14 22.48
CA ASP A 413 4.90 -2.78 22.11
C ASP A 413 5.23 -2.70 20.60
N PRO A 414 5.04 -1.53 19.95
CA PRO A 414 5.18 -1.41 18.50
C PRO A 414 6.55 -1.84 17.96
N LYS A 415 7.65 -1.52 18.68
CA LYS A 415 9.01 -1.89 18.23
C LYS A 415 9.25 -3.38 18.30
N THR A 416 8.74 -4.04 19.32
CA THR A 416 8.81 -5.51 19.45
C THR A 416 7.99 -6.17 18.33
N LEU A 417 6.77 -5.69 18.06
CA LEU A 417 5.95 -6.20 16.96
C LEU A 417 6.66 -6.04 15.61
N GLN A 418 7.24 -4.87 15.33
CA GLN A 418 7.98 -4.59 14.10
C GLN A 418 9.16 -5.56 13.88
N LYS A 419 9.93 -5.84 14.93
CA LYS A 419 11.04 -6.82 14.88
C LYS A 419 10.54 -8.24 14.66
N GLU A 420 9.52 -8.66 15.39
CA GLU A 420 8.93 -9.99 15.23
C GLU A 420 8.32 -10.17 13.83
N MET A 421 7.63 -9.15 13.31
CA MET A 421 7.11 -9.17 11.93
C MET A 421 8.23 -9.27 10.90
N PHE A 422 9.31 -8.48 11.03
CA PHE A 422 10.42 -8.54 10.09
C PHE A 422 11.13 -9.89 10.13
N ARG A 423 11.32 -10.45 11.32
CA ARG A 423 12.01 -11.73 11.54
C ARG A 423 11.19 -12.92 11.02
N ASN A 424 9.89 -13.00 11.35
CA ASN A 424 9.09 -14.21 11.17
C ASN A 424 8.12 -14.15 9.98
N ALA A 425 7.67 -12.93 9.59
CA ALA A 425 6.76 -12.69 8.47
C ALA A 425 7.37 -11.74 7.42
N GLY A 426 8.69 -11.62 7.36
CA GLY A 426 9.44 -10.78 6.45
C GLY A 426 9.61 -11.38 5.05
N ILE A 427 10.82 -11.25 4.49
CA ILE A 427 11.13 -11.65 3.10
C ILE A 427 11.07 -13.16 2.95
N VAL A 428 11.68 -13.91 3.89
CA VAL A 428 11.64 -15.37 3.94
C VAL A 428 10.90 -15.80 5.19
N ARG A 429 9.97 -16.71 5.03
CA ARG A 429 9.04 -17.16 6.06
C ARG A 429 9.08 -18.67 6.20
N GLU A 430 8.75 -19.18 7.38
CA GLU A 430 8.56 -20.61 7.62
C GLU A 430 7.45 -20.86 8.63
N LYS A 431 6.87 -22.06 8.63
CA LYS A 431 5.74 -22.42 9.47
C LYS A 431 6.00 -22.17 10.95
N GLN A 432 7.19 -22.54 11.45
CA GLN A 432 7.53 -22.41 12.86
C GLN A 432 7.49 -20.93 13.30
N GLY A 433 8.24 -20.05 12.62
CA GLY A 433 8.31 -18.63 12.97
C GLY A 433 6.96 -17.92 12.85
N LEU A 434 6.19 -18.23 11.79
CA LEU A 434 4.84 -17.70 11.61
C LEU A 434 3.90 -18.15 12.75
N SER A 435 3.94 -19.42 13.15
CA SER A 435 3.08 -19.96 14.22
C SER A 435 3.45 -19.38 15.59
N GLU A 436 4.74 -19.25 15.88
CA GLU A 436 5.23 -18.62 17.11
C GLU A 436 4.82 -17.15 17.22
N LEU A 437 4.87 -16.41 16.10
CA LEU A 437 4.42 -15.03 16.08
C LEU A 437 2.90 -14.93 16.26
N LEU A 438 2.14 -15.77 15.55
CA LEU A 438 0.70 -15.74 15.63
C LEU A 438 0.16 -16.06 17.04
N ALA A 439 0.81 -16.97 17.75
CA ALA A 439 0.46 -17.27 19.14
C ALA A 439 0.60 -16.07 20.11
N LYS A 440 1.33 -15.02 19.70
CA LYS A 440 1.51 -13.77 20.46
C LYS A 440 0.54 -12.67 20.01
N LEU A 441 -0.23 -12.89 18.94
CA LEU A 441 -1.18 -11.91 18.39
C LEU A 441 -2.60 -12.18 18.91
N PRO A 442 -3.45 -11.15 19.08
CA PRO A 442 -4.81 -11.32 19.58
C PRO A 442 -5.68 -12.10 18.57
N SER A 443 -6.58 -12.94 19.08
CA SER A 443 -7.58 -13.61 18.28
C SER A 443 -8.69 -12.64 17.85
N TYR A 444 -9.46 -12.99 16.80
CA TYR A 444 -10.64 -12.20 16.42
C TYR A 444 -11.65 -12.07 17.58
N ARG A 445 -11.79 -13.10 18.40
CA ARG A 445 -12.70 -13.10 19.56
C ARG A 445 -12.33 -12.04 20.59
N ASP A 446 -11.02 -11.89 20.84
CA ASP A 446 -10.50 -10.86 21.76
C ASP A 446 -10.75 -9.47 21.19
N ILE A 447 -10.53 -9.28 19.88
CA ILE A 447 -10.72 -8.01 19.16
C ILE A 447 -12.19 -7.58 19.13
N ALA A 448 -13.11 -8.49 18.80
CA ALA A 448 -14.53 -8.21 18.63
C ALA A 448 -15.21 -7.78 19.94
N ALA A 449 -14.62 -8.17 21.09
CA ALA A 449 -15.14 -7.84 22.41
C ALA A 449 -14.71 -6.47 22.93
N VAL A 450 -13.76 -5.77 22.27
CA VAL A 450 -13.16 -4.53 22.75
C VAL A 450 -14.07 -3.32 22.55
N ASP A 451 -14.23 -2.50 23.61
CA ASP A 451 -14.86 -1.18 23.51
C ASP A 451 -13.84 -0.12 23.08
N LEU A 452 -13.82 0.22 21.80
CA LEU A 452 -12.90 1.20 21.23
C LEU A 452 -13.20 2.64 21.71
N ASP A 453 -14.42 2.95 22.14
CA ASP A 453 -14.76 4.26 22.71
C ASP A 453 -14.03 4.50 24.02
N ALA A 454 -13.83 3.46 24.83
CA ALA A 454 -13.16 3.51 26.12
C ALA A 454 -11.62 3.57 26.02
N MET A 455 -11.04 3.26 24.85
CA MET A 455 -9.60 3.25 24.63
C MET A 455 -9.05 4.64 24.31
N ASP A 456 -7.82 4.91 24.73
CA ASP A 456 -7.08 6.04 24.20
C ASP A 456 -6.60 5.77 22.74
N ARG A 457 -6.19 6.84 22.07
CA ARG A 457 -5.78 6.77 20.67
C ARG A 457 -4.59 5.81 20.45
N SER A 458 -3.59 5.86 21.32
CA SER A 458 -2.39 5.02 21.19
C SER A 458 -2.72 3.54 21.33
N ALA A 459 -3.60 3.19 22.26
CA ALA A 459 -4.05 1.80 22.43
C ALA A 459 -4.86 1.31 21.22
N ILE A 460 -5.67 2.16 20.58
CA ILE A 460 -6.37 1.83 19.33
C ILE A 460 -5.36 1.59 18.18
N GLU A 461 -4.38 2.48 18.04
CA GLU A 461 -3.32 2.34 17.02
C GLU A 461 -2.56 1.01 17.21
N GLN A 462 -2.16 0.67 18.43
CA GLN A 462 -1.53 -0.62 18.73
C GLN A 462 -2.43 -1.81 18.40
N LEU A 463 -3.70 -1.76 18.77
CA LEU A 463 -4.65 -2.82 18.43
C LEU A 463 -4.76 -3.02 16.92
N PHE A 464 -4.85 -1.93 16.14
CA PHE A 464 -4.92 -2.00 14.68
C PHE A 464 -3.65 -2.58 14.06
N MET A 465 -2.47 -2.23 14.60
CA MET A 465 -1.20 -2.86 14.20
C MET A 465 -1.25 -4.38 14.38
N HIS A 466 -1.75 -4.86 15.53
CA HIS A 466 -1.83 -6.30 15.81
C HIS A 466 -2.86 -7.02 14.95
N ILE A 467 -4.00 -6.38 14.66
CA ILE A 467 -5.01 -6.95 13.75
C ILE A 467 -4.42 -7.14 12.35
N THR A 468 -3.80 -6.10 11.81
CA THR A 468 -3.21 -6.16 10.46
C THR A 468 -2.05 -7.16 10.41
N ALA A 469 -1.19 -7.19 11.43
CA ALA A 469 -0.14 -8.20 11.57
C ALA A 469 -0.71 -9.63 11.61
N SER A 470 -1.79 -9.84 12.36
CA SER A 470 -2.47 -11.14 12.44
C SER A 470 -2.98 -11.62 11.07
N LEU A 471 -3.60 -10.74 10.28
CA LEU A 471 -4.07 -11.06 8.93
C LEU A 471 -2.93 -11.45 8.00
N ILE A 472 -1.80 -10.70 8.04
CA ILE A 472 -0.60 -11.01 7.24
C ILE A 472 -0.03 -12.38 7.61
N VAL A 473 0.13 -12.64 8.91
CA VAL A 473 0.73 -13.90 9.41
C VAL A 473 -0.17 -15.10 9.10
N GLN A 474 -1.49 -14.95 9.28
CA GLN A 474 -2.45 -16.00 8.95
C GLN A 474 -2.46 -16.31 7.45
N GLY A 475 -2.53 -15.29 6.58
CA GLY A 475 -2.45 -15.48 5.13
C GLY A 475 -1.15 -16.22 4.74
N ALA A 476 -0.03 -15.81 5.33
CA ALA A 476 1.27 -16.45 5.09
C ALA A 476 1.34 -17.92 5.57
N LEU A 477 0.62 -18.28 6.63
CA LEU A 477 0.52 -19.67 7.09
C LEU A 477 -0.35 -20.53 6.17
N ILE A 478 -1.48 -19.97 5.73
CA ILE A 478 -2.48 -20.67 4.89
C ILE A 478 -1.89 -20.94 3.50
N ARG A 479 -1.17 -19.99 2.89
CA ARG A 479 -0.56 -20.18 1.58
C ARG A 479 0.72 -21.03 1.66
N GLU A 480 0.59 -22.30 1.34
CA GLU A 480 1.67 -23.30 1.37
C GLU A 480 2.40 -23.40 0.02
N GLU A 481 2.92 -22.29 -0.48
CA GLU A 481 3.75 -22.18 -1.68
C GLU A 481 4.69 -20.96 -1.55
N SER A 482 5.59 -20.78 -2.53
CA SER A 482 6.30 -19.51 -2.76
C SER A 482 5.84 -18.90 -4.07
N ARG A 483 5.33 -17.65 -4.03
CA ARG A 483 4.82 -16.92 -5.20
C ARG A 483 5.11 -15.42 -5.05
N GLY A 484 5.81 -14.81 -6.01
CA GLY A 484 6.12 -13.39 -5.99
C GLY A 484 6.82 -12.98 -4.70
N SER A 485 6.24 -12.03 -3.97
CA SER A 485 6.78 -11.52 -2.70
C SER A 485 6.55 -12.44 -1.48
N HIS A 486 5.75 -13.49 -1.62
CA HIS A 486 5.53 -14.49 -0.58
C HIS A 486 6.50 -15.66 -0.77
N ILE A 487 7.55 -15.74 0.05
CA ILE A 487 8.59 -16.76 -0.03
C ILE A 487 8.57 -17.61 1.25
N ARG A 488 8.30 -18.91 1.09
CA ARG A 488 8.27 -19.91 2.15
C ARG A 488 9.48 -20.85 2.00
N SER A 489 10.38 -20.87 3.00
CA SER A 489 11.53 -21.79 2.97
C SER A 489 11.12 -23.27 3.06
N ASP A 490 10.01 -23.55 3.73
CA ASP A 490 9.40 -24.89 3.85
C ASP A 490 8.53 -25.29 2.64
N PHE A 491 8.15 -24.32 1.76
CA PHE A 491 7.43 -24.53 0.50
C PHE A 491 8.06 -23.67 -0.62
N PRO A 492 9.28 -23.99 -1.10
CA PRO A 492 10.07 -23.07 -1.92
C PRO A 492 9.61 -22.90 -3.36
N SER A 493 8.63 -23.68 -3.81
CA SER A 493 8.12 -23.66 -5.20
C SER A 493 6.69 -23.18 -5.28
N MET A 494 6.33 -22.58 -6.42
CA MET A 494 4.92 -22.34 -6.77
C MET A 494 4.20 -23.68 -6.95
N LYS A 495 2.93 -23.72 -6.57
CA LYS A 495 2.06 -24.87 -6.74
C LYS A 495 0.91 -24.52 -7.68
N GLU A 496 0.55 -25.46 -8.59
CA GLU A 496 -0.57 -25.27 -9.53
C GLU A 496 -1.92 -25.13 -8.80
N ASP A 497 -2.10 -25.85 -7.70
CA ASP A 497 -3.32 -25.78 -6.88
C ASP A 497 -3.57 -24.39 -6.28
N TRP A 498 -2.55 -23.51 -6.25
CA TRP A 498 -2.65 -22.13 -5.78
C TRP A 498 -2.81 -21.12 -6.92
N ASN A 499 -2.86 -21.56 -8.18
CA ASN A 499 -3.14 -20.66 -9.30
C ASN A 499 -4.54 -20.06 -9.15
N ASN A 500 -4.61 -18.72 -9.24
CA ASN A 500 -5.85 -17.94 -9.07
C ASN A 500 -6.60 -18.17 -7.74
N LYS A 501 -5.91 -18.67 -6.71
CA LYS A 501 -6.49 -18.85 -5.37
C LYS A 501 -6.25 -17.62 -4.51
N TRP A 502 -7.33 -17.05 -4.00
CA TRP A 502 -7.35 -15.86 -3.15
C TRP A 502 -7.71 -16.24 -1.72
N ILE A 503 -6.89 -15.83 -0.76
CA ILE A 503 -7.19 -16.02 0.67
C ILE A 503 -7.98 -14.81 1.13
N VAL A 504 -9.23 -15.02 1.49
CA VAL A 504 -10.17 -13.96 1.90
C VAL A 504 -10.55 -14.14 3.34
N PHE A 505 -10.34 -13.12 4.15
CA PHE A 505 -10.75 -13.04 5.55
C PHE A 505 -12.06 -12.26 5.69
N LYS A 506 -12.97 -12.77 6.50
CA LYS A 506 -14.21 -12.09 6.90
C LYS A 506 -14.53 -12.44 8.34
N GLN A 507 -14.30 -11.52 9.26
CA GLN A 507 -14.49 -11.75 10.70
C GLN A 507 -13.73 -13.01 11.18
N ARG A 508 -14.43 -14.02 11.73
CA ARG A 508 -13.84 -15.27 12.25
C ARG A 508 -13.41 -16.27 11.17
N ASN A 509 -13.80 -16.03 9.94
CA ASN A 509 -13.67 -17.02 8.88
C ASN A 509 -12.64 -16.59 7.85
N TYR A 510 -12.02 -17.59 7.22
CA TYR A 510 -11.33 -17.38 5.96
C TYR A 510 -11.87 -18.31 4.89
N HIS A 511 -11.69 -17.90 3.64
CA HIS A 511 -12.07 -18.67 2.45
C HIS A 511 -10.90 -18.68 1.48
N VAL A 512 -10.72 -19.80 0.78
CA VAL A 512 -9.84 -19.85 -0.40
C VAL A 512 -10.76 -19.89 -1.62
N ARG A 513 -10.72 -18.83 -2.44
CA ARG A 513 -11.60 -18.65 -3.61
C ARG A 513 -10.82 -18.80 -4.90
N ASP A 514 -11.50 -19.24 -5.98
CA ASP A 514 -10.93 -19.33 -7.33
C ASP A 514 -10.85 -17.99 -8.07
N GLY A 515 -11.48 -16.96 -7.54
CA GLY A 515 -11.46 -15.60 -8.05
C GLY A 515 -11.73 -14.58 -6.95
N LEU A 516 -11.22 -13.38 -7.07
CA LEU A 516 -11.33 -12.35 -6.05
C LEU A 516 -12.79 -12.00 -5.71
N TYR A 517 -13.68 -12.04 -6.70
CA TYR A 517 -15.09 -11.65 -6.56
C TYR A 517 -16.07 -12.82 -6.52
N GLU A 518 -15.59 -14.06 -6.61
CA GLU A 518 -16.46 -15.22 -6.58
C GLU A 518 -16.99 -15.54 -5.17
N GLN A 519 -18.27 -15.93 -5.06
CA GLN A 519 -18.87 -16.35 -3.80
C GLN A 519 -18.74 -17.87 -3.66
N HIS A 520 -17.98 -18.35 -2.67
CA HIS A 520 -17.86 -19.80 -2.40
C HIS A 520 -17.81 -20.17 -0.91
N GLN A 521 -17.87 -21.50 -0.66
CA GLN A 521 -18.04 -22.16 0.64
C GLN A 521 -16.91 -21.86 1.62
N ILE A 522 -17.23 -21.83 2.90
CA ILE A 522 -16.31 -21.63 4.02
C ILE A 522 -15.22 -22.70 4.00
N ALA A 523 -13.95 -22.28 3.89
CA ALA A 523 -12.80 -23.19 3.92
C ALA A 523 -12.31 -23.47 5.35
N GLY A 524 -12.50 -22.54 6.29
CA GLY A 524 -12.09 -22.72 7.69
C GLY A 524 -12.41 -21.54 8.61
N ASN A 525 -12.25 -21.76 9.90
CA ASN A 525 -12.34 -20.72 10.91
C ASN A 525 -10.92 -20.25 11.27
N VAL A 526 -10.72 -18.95 11.43
CA VAL A 526 -9.42 -18.33 11.78
C VAL A 526 -8.88 -18.90 13.11
N GLU A 527 -9.77 -19.35 14.00
CA GLU A 527 -9.41 -19.94 15.29
C GLU A 527 -8.92 -21.41 15.18
N THR A 528 -9.18 -22.10 14.05
CA THR A 528 -8.81 -23.52 13.86
C THR A 528 -7.56 -23.74 13.00
N VAL A 529 -6.97 -22.70 12.46
CA VAL A 529 -5.68 -22.79 11.72
C VAL A 529 -4.52 -23.25 12.63
N PHE A 530 -4.76 -23.37 13.95
CA PHE A 530 -3.74 -23.54 15.00
C PHE A 530 -3.94 -24.79 15.88
N GLN A 531 -4.87 -25.69 15.57
CA GLN A 531 -4.90 -27.03 16.13
C GLN A 531 -4.16 -28.02 15.18
#